data_e42699e9ab0f56d5c5f57dbcbca1fb82
#
_entry.id   e42699e9ab0f56d5c5f57dbcbca1fb82
#
_cell.length_a   1.000
_cell.length_b   1.000
_cell.length_c   1.000
_cell.angle_alpha   90.00
_cell.angle_beta   90.00
_cell.angle_gamma   90.00
#
_symmetry.space_group_name_H-M   'P 1'
#
loop_
_entity.id
_entity.type
_entity.pdbx_description
1 polymer ?
#
loop_
_entity_poly.entity_id
_entity_poly.type
_entity_poly.pdbx_seq_one_letter_code
_entity_poly.pdbx_strand_id
1 'polypeptide(L)'
;KPDGRSRPPHLRSFRDGWRHLRFLMLLAPDWLLMLPGAAMGLFGATLFAILWQGPFHVGPATLDIHTMIAASLLITIGYQTLTMGFAARIFAVQQGIGSASRTLQWGFRWLNFERGLIGGGLALLIGVGLIGWILLHWARASFGALSTDQTLRPFVGGITLVTLGMQTVLMSLFYSMLGLFGRKQ
;
A
#
# COMPACT_ATOMS: atom_id res chain seq x y z
N LYS A 1 9.55 44.52 -19.58
CA LYS A 1 8.72 45.68 -19.18
C LYS A 1 7.82 45.23 -18.04
N PRO A 2 7.80 45.93 -16.87
CA PRO A 2 6.85 45.65 -15.83
C PRO A 2 5.45 45.99 -16.38
N ASP A 3 4.57 44.99 -16.26
CA ASP A 3 3.20 45.02 -16.72
C ASP A 3 2.40 45.92 -15.78
N GLY A 4 2.34 47.21 -15.98
CA GLY A 4 1.71 48.30 -15.22
C GLY A 4 0.45 47.98 -14.38
N ARG A 5 0.30 46.78 -13.83
CA ARG A 5 -0.77 46.34 -12.95
C ARG A 5 -0.44 46.66 -11.51
N SER A 6 -1.11 47.65 -10.95
CA SER A 6 -1.01 48.07 -9.55
C SER A 6 -1.64 47.12 -8.52
N ARG A 7 -2.11 45.94 -8.97
CA ARG A 7 -2.71 44.93 -8.07
C ARG A 7 -1.75 43.76 -7.84
N PRO A 8 -1.55 43.32 -6.56
CA PRO A 8 -0.76 42.11 -6.29
C PRO A 8 -1.35 40.92 -7.05
N PRO A 9 -0.51 39.98 -7.51
CA PRO A 9 -0.99 38.82 -8.26
C PRO A 9 -2.02 38.06 -7.42
N HIS A 10 -3.22 37.90 -7.96
CA HIS A 10 -4.33 37.17 -7.30
C HIS A 10 -4.06 35.68 -7.11
N LEU A 11 -3.01 35.14 -7.72
CA LEU A 11 -2.57 33.75 -7.63
C LEU A 11 -1.69 33.59 -6.39
N ARG A 12 -2.24 32.96 -5.37
CA ARG A 12 -1.47 32.41 -4.25
C ARG A 12 -0.99 31.02 -4.64
N SER A 13 0.16 30.96 -5.30
CA SER A 13 0.72 29.76 -5.96
C SER A 13 0.63 28.49 -5.14
N PHE A 14 0.89 28.54 -3.83
CA PHE A 14 0.80 27.37 -2.97
C PHE A 14 -0.67 26.94 -2.71
N ARG A 15 -1.56 27.88 -2.43
CA ARG A 15 -2.97 27.58 -2.13
C ARG A 15 -3.73 27.12 -3.36
N ASP A 16 -3.41 27.72 -4.51
CA ASP A 16 -4.04 27.34 -5.78
C ASP A 16 -3.46 26.02 -6.30
N GLY A 17 -2.16 25.78 -6.13
CA GLY A 17 -1.52 24.48 -6.39
C GLY A 17 -2.11 23.36 -5.53
N TRP A 18 -2.37 23.62 -4.25
CA TRP A 18 -3.01 22.66 -3.35
C TRP A 18 -4.46 22.34 -3.74
N ARG A 19 -5.21 23.34 -4.20
CA ARG A 19 -6.56 23.13 -4.75
C ARG A 19 -6.52 22.28 -6.02
N HIS A 20 -5.60 22.56 -6.94
CA HIS A 20 -5.42 21.77 -8.16
C HIS A 20 -5.02 20.33 -7.85
N LEU A 21 -4.12 20.11 -6.90
CA LEU A 21 -3.74 18.77 -6.47
C LEU A 21 -4.93 17.97 -5.94
N ARG A 22 -5.78 18.58 -5.08
CA ARG A 22 -7.02 17.91 -4.62
C ARG A 22 -7.97 17.58 -5.77
N PHE A 23 -8.09 18.46 -6.74
CA PHE A 23 -8.92 18.23 -7.92
C PHE A 23 -8.36 17.12 -8.79
N LEU A 24 -7.05 17.08 -8.98
CA LEU A 24 -6.37 15.98 -9.69
C LEU A 24 -6.50 14.64 -9.00
N MET A 25 -6.45 14.61 -7.66
CA MET A 25 -6.68 13.37 -6.89
C MET A 25 -8.09 12.80 -7.11
N LEU A 26 -9.10 13.66 -7.29
CA LEU A 26 -10.47 13.25 -7.59
C LEU A 26 -10.67 12.88 -9.05
N LEU A 27 -10.06 13.63 -9.98
CA LEU A 27 -10.26 13.44 -11.43
C LEU A 27 -9.39 12.34 -12.04
N ALA A 28 -8.17 12.16 -11.52
CA ALA A 28 -7.20 11.21 -12.06
C ALA A 28 -6.48 10.42 -10.95
N PRO A 29 -7.21 9.72 -10.05
CA PRO A 29 -6.61 8.92 -8.99
C PRO A 29 -5.75 7.78 -9.54
N ASP A 30 -6.03 7.32 -10.76
CA ASP A 30 -5.30 6.25 -11.42
C ASP A 30 -3.82 6.64 -11.63
N TRP A 31 -3.55 7.86 -12.12
CA TRP A 31 -2.21 8.34 -12.37
C TRP A 31 -1.48 8.81 -11.12
N LEU A 32 -2.20 9.43 -10.19
CA LEU A 32 -1.59 10.07 -9.03
C LEU A 32 -1.35 9.11 -7.87
N LEU A 33 -2.22 8.09 -7.72
CA LEU A 33 -2.16 7.15 -6.60
C LEU A 33 -1.94 5.71 -7.06
N MET A 34 -2.74 5.22 -8.04
CA MET A 34 -2.68 3.80 -8.37
C MET A 34 -1.38 3.42 -9.08
N LEU A 35 -0.91 4.23 -10.03
CA LEU A 35 0.32 3.93 -10.76
C LEU A 35 1.57 3.99 -9.86
N PRO A 36 1.84 5.07 -9.10
CA PRO A 36 2.99 5.08 -8.20
C PRO A 36 2.85 4.04 -7.07
N GLY A 37 1.64 3.81 -6.55
CA GLY A 37 1.40 2.76 -5.57
C GLY A 37 1.75 1.37 -6.09
N ALA A 38 1.31 1.04 -7.32
CA ALA A 38 1.64 -0.21 -7.98
C ALA A 38 3.16 -0.33 -8.25
N ALA A 39 3.78 0.74 -8.74
CA ALA A 39 5.22 0.76 -9.00
C ALA A 39 6.04 0.52 -7.73
N MET A 40 5.71 1.23 -6.64
CA MET A 40 6.37 1.04 -5.33
C MET A 40 6.15 -0.37 -4.78
N GLY A 41 4.92 -0.87 -4.85
CA GLY A 41 4.57 -2.21 -4.37
C GLY A 41 5.31 -3.30 -5.15
N LEU A 42 5.33 -3.22 -6.47
CA LEU A 42 6.02 -4.18 -7.33
C LEU A 42 7.53 -4.14 -7.15
N PHE A 43 8.12 -2.94 -7.10
CA PHE A 43 9.56 -2.79 -6.85
C PHE A 43 9.94 -3.35 -5.48
N GLY A 44 9.17 -2.99 -4.44
CA GLY A 44 9.36 -3.52 -3.10
C GLY A 44 9.23 -5.04 -3.03
N ALA A 45 8.19 -5.61 -3.69
CA ALA A 45 7.97 -7.06 -3.72
C ALA A 45 9.09 -7.81 -4.43
N THR A 46 9.59 -7.27 -5.55
CA THR A 46 10.73 -7.85 -6.27
C THR A 46 11.98 -7.86 -5.40
N LEU A 47 12.28 -6.71 -4.78
CA LEU A 47 13.44 -6.59 -3.91
C LEU A 47 13.34 -7.50 -2.68
N PHE A 48 12.17 -7.57 -2.10
CA PHE A 48 11.87 -8.44 -0.95
C PHE A 48 12.06 -9.91 -1.31
N ALA A 49 11.55 -10.35 -2.47
CA ALA A 49 11.67 -11.73 -2.94
C ALA A 49 13.14 -12.15 -3.20
N ILE A 50 13.95 -11.24 -3.75
CA ILE A 50 15.39 -11.48 -3.95
C ILE A 50 16.07 -11.65 -2.59
N LEU A 51 15.82 -10.73 -1.65
CA LEU A 51 16.48 -10.71 -0.34
C LEU A 51 15.96 -11.78 0.62
N TRP A 52 14.80 -12.39 0.33
CA TRP A 52 14.30 -13.54 1.08
C TRP A 52 15.26 -14.74 1.02
N GLN A 53 15.94 -14.92 -0.09
CA GLN A 53 16.86 -16.05 -0.32
C GLN A 53 18.25 -15.83 0.32
N GLY A 54 18.62 -14.59 0.64
CA GLY A 54 19.92 -14.25 1.22
C GLY A 54 20.37 -12.85 0.85
N PRO A 55 21.59 -12.46 1.30
CA PRO A 55 22.20 -11.20 0.91
C PRO A 55 22.46 -11.17 -0.61
N PHE A 56 22.21 -10.01 -1.22
CA PHE A 56 22.45 -9.79 -2.65
C PHE A 56 23.56 -8.76 -2.87
N HIS A 57 24.56 -9.12 -3.67
CA HIS A 57 25.73 -8.29 -3.91
C HIS A 57 25.58 -7.52 -5.23
N VAL A 58 25.74 -6.19 -5.16
CA VAL A 58 25.76 -5.30 -6.32
C VAL A 58 27.10 -4.54 -6.30
N GLY A 59 28.08 -5.05 -7.04
CA GLY A 59 29.44 -4.50 -6.98
C GLY A 59 30.01 -4.56 -5.55
N PRO A 60 30.47 -3.44 -4.97
CA PRO A 60 30.99 -3.39 -3.60
C PRO A 60 29.89 -3.34 -2.53
N ALA A 61 28.62 -3.14 -2.91
CA ALA A 61 27.52 -3.02 -1.97
C ALA A 61 26.83 -4.37 -1.72
N THR A 62 26.59 -4.67 -0.45
CA THR A 62 25.79 -5.83 -0.03
C THR A 62 24.42 -5.38 0.44
N LEU A 63 23.39 -5.78 -0.31
CA LEU A 63 21.99 -5.57 0.07
C LEU A 63 21.57 -6.74 0.97
N ASP A 64 21.11 -6.43 2.15
CA ASP A 64 20.73 -7.43 3.16
C ASP A 64 19.48 -6.97 3.93
N ILE A 65 19.34 -7.35 5.17
CA ILE A 65 18.17 -7.16 6.03
C ILE A 65 17.69 -5.71 6.07
N HIS A 66 18.59 -4.72 6.14
CA HIS A 66 18.18 -3.30 6.12
C HIS A 66 17.44 -2.94 4.84
N THR A 67 17.93 -3.44 3.71
CA THR A 67 17.27 -3.25 2.41
C THR A 67 15.96 -4.04 2.34
N MET A 68 15.88 -5.22 2.96
CA MET A 68 14.65 -6.01 3.06
C MET A 68 13.57 -5.30 3.89
N ILE A 69 13.95 -4.62 4.98
CA ILE A 69 13.04 -3.78 5.76
C ILE A 69 12.52 -2.60 4.92
N ALA A 70 13.40 -1.93 4.18
CA ALA A 70 13.00 -0.88 3.25
C ALA A 70 12.07 -1.40 2.14
N ALA A 71 12.32 -2.58 1.61
CA ALA A 71 11.46 -3.24 0.64
C ALA A 71 10.07 -3.57 1.22
N SER A 72 10.01 -4.06 2.46
CA SER A 72 8.76 -4.28 3.21
C SER A 72 7.96 -2.98 3.38
N LEU A 73 8.63 -1.88 3.70
CA LEU A 73 8.02 -0.55 3.79
C LEU A 73 7.45 -0.10 2.43
N LEU A 74 8.22 -0.29 1.34
CA LEU A 74 7.75 0.03 -0.02
C LEU A 74 6.53 -0.79 -0.42
N ILE A 75 6.47 -2.08 -0.09
CA ILE A 75 5.30 -2.92 -0.30
C ILE A 75 4.09 -2.34 0.45
N THR A 76 4.26 -2.02 1.72
CA THR A 76 3.19 -1.54 2.59
C THR A 76 2.64 -0.20 2.13
N ILE A 77 3.53 0.78 1.86
CA ILE A 77 3.14 2.10 1.36
C ILE A 77 2.54 1.99 -0.04
N GLY A 78 3.15 1.19 -0.92
CA GLY A 78 2.66 0.96 -2.27
C GLY A 78 1.25 0.37 -2.27
N TYR A 79 1.00 -0.64 -1.46
CA TYR A 79 -0.31 -1.25 -1.28
C TYR A 79 -1.34 -0.25 -0.71
N GLN A 80 -0.96 0.52 0.31
CA GLN A 80 -1.83 1.53 0.89
C GLN A 80 -2.19 2.63 -0.11
N THR A 81 -1.22 3.11 -0.88
CA THR A 81 -1.43 4.13 -1.91
C THR A 81 -2.33 3.60 -3.03
N LEU A 82 -2.12 2.35 -3.45
CA LEU A 82 -2.93 1.68 -4.46
C LEU A 82 -4.40 1.54 -4.00
N THR A 83 -4.62 1.04 -2.79
CA THR A 83 -5.97 0.86 -2.23
C THR A 83 -6.68 2.17 -2.00
N MET A 84 -5.95 3.23 -1.58
CA MET A 84 -6.49 4.58 -1.45
C MET A 84 -6.91 5.16 -2.81
N GLY A 85 -6.09 4.95 -3.86
CA GLY A 85 -6.43 5.33 -5.23
C GLY A 85 -7.71 4.63 -5.72
N PHE A 86 -7.87 3.36 -5.38
CA PHE A 86 -9.06 2.59 -5.66
C PHE A 86 -10.30 3.17 -4.96
N ALA A 87 -10.18 3.51 -3.67
CA ALA A 87 -11.25 4.16 -2.91
C ALA A 87 -11.64 5.52 -3.50
N ALA A 88 -10.66 6.34 -3.85
CA ALA A 88 -10.88 7.63 -4.49
C ALA A 88 -11.60 7.49 -5.83
N ARG A 89 -11.27 6.46 -6.62
CA ARG A 89 -11.94 6.18 -7.89
C ARG A 89 -13.38 5.74 -7.71
N ILE A 90 -13.66 4.87 -6.73
CA ILE A 90 -15.02 4.46 -6.37
C ILE A 90 -15.85 5.70 -6.02
N PHE A 91 -15.33 6.54 -5.15
CA PHE A 91 -16.00 7.75 -4.71
C PHE A 91 -16.28 8.71 -5.88
N ALA A 92 -15.29 8.93 -6.76
CA ALA A 92 -15.45 9.80 -7.93
C ALA A 92 -16.58 9.32 -8.86
N VAL A 93 -16.65 8.01 -9.14
CA VAL A 93 -17.72 7.43 -9.96
C VAL A 93 -19.10 7.59 -9.30
N GLN A 94 -19.19 7.43 -7.97
CA GLN A 94 -20.46 7.64 -7.24
C GLN A 94 -20.93 9.09 -7.28
N GLN A 95 -20.01 10.05 -7.35
CA GLN A 95 -20.32 11.48 -7.49
C GLN A 95 -20.63 11.88 -8.95
N GLY A 96 -20.69 10.92 -9.87
CA GLY A 96 -20.92 11.20 -11.30
C GLY A 96 -19.68 11.78 -12.01
N ILE A 97 -18.53 11.77 -11.36
CA ILE A 97 -17.27 12.26 -11.92
C ILE A 97 -16.57 11.10 -12.65
N GLY A 98 -16.79 11.01 -13.95
CA GLY A 98 -16.16 9.99 -14.80
C GLY A 98 -16.96 8.68 -14.92
N SER A 99 -16.55 7.84 -15.87
CA SER A 99 -17.17 6.55 -16.13
C SER A 99 -16.47 5.44 -15.33
N ALA A 100 -17.22 4.36 -15.02
CA ALA A 100 -16.64 3.14 -14.45
C ALA A 100 -15.64 2.54 -15.46
N SER A 101 -14.35 2.73 -15.23
CA SER A 101 -13.30 2.16 -16.07
C SER A 101 -13.30 0.63 -15.99
N ARG A 102 -12.76 -0.04 -17.02
CA ARG A 102 -12.61 -1.50 -17.04
C ARG A 102 -11.81 -1.99 -15.82
N THR A 103 -10.84 -1.22 -15.38
CA THR A 103 -10.01 -1.47 -14.19
C THR A 103 -10.85 -1.47 -12.91
N LEU A 104 -11.81 -0.56 -12.79
CA LEU A 104 -12.70 -0.48 -11.64
C LEU A 104 -13.66 -1.68 -11.58
N GLN A 105 -14.23 -2.06 -12.74
CA GLN A 105 -15.10 -3.24 -12.84
C GLN A 105 -14.36 -4.52 -12.50
N TRP A 106 -13.11 -4.66 -12.97
CA TRP A 106 -12.23 -5.78 -12.61
C TRP A 106 -11.91 -5.80 -11.12
N GLY A 107 -11.57 -4.65 -10.54
CA GLY A 107 -11.30 -4.52 -9.11
C GLY A 107 -12.50 -4.90 -8.24
N PHE A 108 -13.72 -4.44 -8.57
CA PHE A 108 -14.94 -4.85 -7.86
C PHE A 108 -15.23 -6.34 -7.96
N ARG A 109 -14.85 -7.00 -9.05
CA ARG A 109 -15.03 -8.44 -9.22
C ARG A 109 -14.09 -9.25 -8.33
N TRP A 110 -12.88 -8.74 -8.05
CA TRP A 110 -11.87 -9.41 -7.25
C TRP A 110 -11.85 -8.96 -5.79
N LEU A 111 -12.16 -7.70 -5.51
CA LEU A 111 -12.19 -7.09 -4.18
C LEU A 111 -13.60 -7.14 -3.55
N ASN A 112 -14.34 -8.24 -3.75
CA ASN A 112 -15.56 -8.49 -2.99
C ASN A 112 -15.20 -8.56 -1.51
N PHE A 113 -16.09 -8.00 -0.65
CA PHE A 113 -15.95 -8.00 0.80
C PHE A 113 -15.51 -9.36 1.37
N GLU A 114 -16.16 -10.44 0.96
CA GLU A 114 -15.86 -11.80 1.43
C GLU A 114 -14.45 -12.25 1.04
N ARG A 115 -14.03 -12.03 -0.21
CA ARG A 115 -12.69 -12.42 -0.68
C ARG A 115 -11.60 -11.61 -0.01
N GLY A 116 -11.82 -10.31 0.18
CA GLY A 116 -10.89 -9.44 0.89
C GLY A 116 -10.78 -9.83 2.37
N LEU A 117 -11.88 -10.18 3.01
CA LEU A 117 -11.90 -10.65 4.39
C LEU A 117 -11.16 -11.99 4.52
N ILE A 118 -11.43 -12.94 3.63
CA ILE A 118 -10.75 -14.25 3.63
C ILE A 118 -9.26 -14.10 3.32
N GLY A 119 -8.91 -13.40 2.23
CA GLY A 119 -7.52 -13.24 1.81
C GLY A 119 -6.70 -12.43 2.82
N GLY A 120 -7.27 -11.33 3.32
CA GLY A 120 -6.65 -10.52 4.37
C GLY A 120 -6.52 -11.27 5.69
N GLY A 121 -7.55 -12.01 6.08
CA GLY A 121 -7.54 -12.88 7.27
C GLY A 121 -6.51 -13.98 7.18
N LEU A 122 -6.38 -14.66 6.04
CA LEU A 122 -5.35 -15.67 5.81
C LEU A 122 -3.93 -15.07 5.88
N ALA A 123 -3.70 -13.94 5.22
CA ALA A 123 -2.40 -13.26 5.29
C ALA A 123 -2.04 -12.86 6.73
N LEU A 124 -3.02 -12.34 7.48
CA LEU A 124 -2.86 -12.00 8.89
C LEU A 124 -2.53 -13.23 9.74
N LEU A 125 -3.26 -14.33 9.56
CA LEU A 125 -3.02 -15.58 10.30
C LEU A 125 -1.64 -16.16 9.99
N ILE A 126 -1.22 -16.17 8.71
CA ILE A 126 0.12 -16.64 8.32
C ILE A 126 1.19 -15.74 8.94
N GLY A 127 1.01 -14.41 8.88
CA GLY A 127 1.95 -13.47 9.48
C GLY A 127 2.08 -13.62 11.00
N VAL A 128 0.96 -13.75 11.71
CA VAL A 128 0.94 -14.03 13.16
C VAL A 128 1.57 -15.38 13.46
N GLY A 129 1.31 -16.40 12.64
CA GLY A 129 1.92 -17.71 12.76
C GLY A 129 3.44 -17.68 12.64
N LEU A 130 3.97 -16.93 11.67
CA LEU A 130 5.43 -16.73 11.50
C LEU A 130 6.05 -16.03 12.71
N ILE A 131 5.42 -14.97 13.20
CA ILE A 131 5.90 -14.25 14.38
C ILE A 131 5.82 -15.16 15.61
N GLY A 132 4.73 -15.87 15.79
CA GLY A 132 4.52 -16.83 16.87
C GLY A 132 5.56 -17.96 16.83
N TRP A 133 5.88 -18.49 15.65
CA TRP A 133 6.93 -19.48 15.50
C TRP A 133 8.30 -18.96 15.96
N ILE A 134 8.65 -17.71 15.64
CA ILE A 134 9.90 -17.09 16.08
C ILE A 134 9.91 -16.90 17.60
N LEU A 135 8.79 -16.45 18.18
CA LEU A 135 8.66 -16.28 19.63
C LEU A 135 8.81 -17.62 20.37
N LEU A 136 8.21 -18.70 19.83
CA LEU A 136 8.37 -20.04 20.39
C LEU A 136 9.82 -20.53 20.28
N HIS A 137 10.49 -20.25 19.17
CA HIS A 137 11.91 -20.58 19.00
C HIS A 137 12.79 -19.84 20.00
N TRP A 138 12.50 -18.56 20.22
CA TRP A 138 13.19 -17.73 21.21
C TRP A 138 12.95 -18.22 22.65
N ALA A 139 11.71 -18.59 22.99
CA ALA A 139 11.39 -19.16 24.29
C ALA A 139 12.15 -20.49 24.53
N ARG A 140 12.25 -21.36 23.50
CA ARG A 140 13.02 -22.61 23.59
C ARG A 140 14.52 -22.39 23.76
N ALA A 141 15.05 -21.27 23.27
CA ALA A 141 16.43 -20.82 23.51
C ALA A 141 16.59 -20.12 24.88
N SER A 142 15.65 -20.30 25.80
CA SER A 142 15.64 -19.68 27.14
C SER A 142 15.78 -18.14 27.07
N PHE A 143 15.16 -17.53 26.02
CA PHE A 143 15.22 -16.09 25.77
C PHE A 143 16.62 -15.53 25.51
N GLY A 144 17.58 -16.41 25.17
CA GLY A 144 18.94 -16.03 24.79
C GLY A 144 19.05 -15.36 23.42
N ALA A 145 20.30 -15.08 23.01
CA ALA A 145 20.57 -14.50 21.70
C ALA A 145 20.19 -15.47 20.57
N LEU A 146 19.35 -15.04 19.64
CA LEU A 146 19.05 -15.78 18.41
C LEU A 146 20.02 -15.37 17.29
N SER A 147 20.26 -16.28 16.36
CA SER A 147 20.99 -15.96 15.13
C SER A 147 20.13 -14.98 14.30
N THR A 148 20.64 -13.77 14.14
CA THR A 148 20.00 -12.68 13.42
C THR A 148 19.59 -13.08 11.98
N ASP A 149 20.47 -13.80 11.30
CA ASP A 149 20.26 -14.20 9.89
C ASP A 149 19.09 -15.16 9.71
N GLN A 150 18.82 -16.03 10.71
CA GLN A 150 17.75 -17.04 10.59
C GLN A 150 16.39 -16.53 11.05
N THR A 151 16.35 -15.50 11.89
CA THR A 151 15.10 -15.05 12.53
C THR A 151 14.58 -13.73 11.96
N LEU A 152 15.46 -12.80 11.54
CA LEU A 152 15.01 -11.50 11.09
C LEU A 152 14.27 -11.52 9.74
N ARG A 153 14.69 -12.35 8.77
CA ARG A 153 13.99 -12.44 7.48
C ARG A 153 12.55 -12.93 7.66
N PRO A 154 12.27 -14.07 8.33
CA PRO A 154 10.89 -14.48 8.57
C PRO A 154 10.12 -13.51 9.48
N PHE A 155 10.79 -12.81 10.40
CA PHE A 155 10.16 -11.79 11.21
C PHE A 155 9.66 -10.59 10.39
N VAL A 156 10.52 -10.05 9.52
CA VAL A 156 10.12 -8.97 8.59
C VAL A 156 8.99 -9.44 7.67
N GLY A 157 9.07 -10.68 7.17
CA GLY A 157 7.99 -11.29 6.38
C GLY A 157 6.68 -11.39 7.15
N GLY A 158 6.74 -11.83 8.40
CA GLY A 158 5.59 -11.93 9.30
C GLY A 158 4.93 -10.56 9.53
N ILE A 159 5.71 -9.54 9.87
CA ILE A 159 5.21 -8.16 10.05
C ILE A 159 4.57 -7.63 8.77
N THR A 160 5.22 -7.86 7.62
CA THR A 160 4.68 -7.43 6.32
C THR A 160 3.32 -8.07 6.05
N LEU A 161 3.19 -9.39 6.26
CA LEU A 161 1.93 -10.11 6.06
C LEU A 161 0.85 -9.68 7.05
N VAL A 162 1.17 -9.46 8.32
CA VAL A 162 0.22 -8.94 9.32
C VAL A 162 -0.30 -7.57 8.89
N THR A 163 0.60 -6.68 8.48
CA THR A 163 0.23 -5.33 8.06
C THR A 163 -0.65 -5.35 6.81
N LEU A 164 -0.24 -6.08 5.77
CA LEU A 164 -1.02 -6.22 4.53
C LEU A 164 -2.36 -6.91 4.77
N GLY A 165 -2.38 -7.95 5.61
CA GLY A 165 -3.61 -8.67 5.97
C GLY A 165 -4.61 -7.75 6.67
N MET A 166 -4.16 -7.00 7.67
CA MET A 166 -4.99 -6.04 8.39
C MET A 166 -5.50 -4.92 7.47
N GLN A 167 -4.63 -4.34 6.65
CA GLN A 167 -5.01 -3.33 5.67
C GLN A 167 -6.06 -3.88 4.69
N THR A 168 -5.90 -5.11 4.21
CA THR A 168 -6.84 -5.74 3.28
C THR A 168 -8.21 -5.94 3.92
N VAL A 169 -8.28 -6.41 5.15
CA VAL A 169 -9.53 -6.55 5.91
C VAL A 169 -10.22 -5.19 6.06
N LEU A 170 -9.51 -4.18 6.55
CA LEU A 170 -10.05 -2.83 6.76
C LEU A 170 -10.52 -2.19 5.45
N MET A 171 -9.74 -2.32 4.37
CA MET A 171 -10.12 -1.78 3.07
C MET A 171 -11.31 -2.51 2.45
N SER A 172 -11.46 -3.82 2.67
CA SER A 172 -12.63 -4.58 2.21
C SER A 172 -13.91 -4.12 2.90
N LEU A 173 -13.86 -3.85 4.20
CA LEU A 173 -14.94 -3.24 4.94
C LEU A 173 -15.29 -1.85 4.40
N PHE A 174 -14.28 -1.02 4.18
CA PHE A 174 -14.45 0.34 3.67
C PHE A 174 -15.06 0.35 2.26
N TYR A 175 -14.61 -0.52 1.35
CA TYR A 175 -15.19 -0.64 0.01
C TYR A 175 -16.64 -1.14 0.05
N SER A 176 -16.95 -2.06 0.96
CA SER A 176 -18.32 -2.54 1.16
C SER A 176 -19.24 -1.40 1.59
N MET A 177 -18.81 -0.56 2.53
CA MET A 177 -19.55 0.62 2.96
C MET A 177 -19.79 1.58 1.80
N LEU A 178 -18.75 1.92 1.03
CA LEU A 178 -18.88 2.77 -0.15
C LEU A 178 -19.87 2.17 -1.17
N GLY A 179 -19.82 0.87 -1.43
CA GLY A 179 -20.71 0.18 -2.37
C GLY A 179 -22.20 0.20 -1.95
N LEU A 180 -22.47 0.21 -0.65
CA LEU A 180 -23.85 0.30 -0.11
C LEU A 180 -24.45 1.70 -0.31
N PHE A 181 -23.65 2.76 -0.21
CA PHE A 181 -24.11 4.14 -0.45
C PHE A 181 -24.40 4.42 -1.92
N GLY A 182 -23.73 3.74 -2.88
CA GLY A 182 -23.93 3.92 -4.31
C GLY A 182 -25.19 3.24 -4.89
N ARG A 183 -25.86 2.36 -4.14
CA ARG A 183 -27.08 1.65 -4.60
C ARG A 183 -28.38 2.39 -4.35
N LYS A 184 -28.36 3.55 -3.73
CA LYS A 184 -29.56 4.32 -3.34
C LYS A 184 -29.91 5.49 -4.26
N GLN A 185 -29.31 5.55 -5.49
CA GLN A 185 -29.71 6.57 -6.47
C GLN A 185 -30.26 5.93 -7.74
#